data_f56b00fa0ffe071d9fac80e082e7dad3
#
_entry.id   f56b00fa0ffe071d9fac80e082e7dad3
#
_cell.length_a   1.000
_cell.length_b   1.000
_cell.length_c   1.000
_cell.angle_alpha   90.00
_cell.angle_beta   90.00
_cell.angle_gamma   90.00
#
_symmetry.space_group_name_H-M   'P 1'
#
loop_
_entity.id
_entity.type
_entity.pdbx_description
1 polymer ?
#
loop_
_entity_poly.entity_id
_entity_poly.type
_entity_poly.pdbx_seq_one_letter_code
_entity_poly.pdbx_strand_id
1 'polypeptide(L)'
;MKRAGPKHKYFVVIAGVMSFMVSAMLVLAQRDDIAAGRMAGEQDARANVKGREWLAAGCLFGPLGLAAAYVYEPSPPSTRLLGKSEEYVTAYSEAYKATAQSIQKSKALTGCITGCVTNIVLGGIGLIVAFATVWK
;
A
#
# COMPACT_ATOMS: atom_id res chain seq x y z
N MET A 1 -26.93 -44.57 40.21
CA MET A 1 -26.01 -43.92 39.23
C MET A 1 -25.93 -44.79 37.98
N LYS A 2 -26.57 -44.38 36.87
CA LYS A 2 -26.49 -45.09 35.57
C LYS A 2 -25.13 -44.76 34.93
N ARG A 3 -24.24 -45.75 34.80
CA ARG A 3 -22.99 -45.62 34.06
C ARG A 3 -23.30 -45.39 32.57
N ALA A 4 -22.90 -44.23 32.03
CA ALA A 4 -23.01 -43.95 30.60
C ALA A 4 -22.27 -45.04 29.82
N GLY A 5 -22.99 -45.75 28.93
CA GLY A 5 -22.42 -46.84 28.14
C GLY A 5 -21.29 -46.40 27.19
N PRO A 6 -20.47 -47.33 26.70
CA PRO A 6 -19.30 -47.01 25.87
C PRO A 6 -19.62 -46.15 24.62
N LYS A 7 -20.80 -46.26 24.06
CA LYS A 7 -21.27 -45.49 22.91
C LYS A 7 -21.27 -43.97 23.14
N HIS A 8 -21.54 -43.52 24.37
CA HIS A 8 -21.52 -42.08 24.69
C HIS A 8 -20.10 -41.47 24.67
N LYS A 9 -19.10 -42.27 25.07
CA LYS A 9 -17.70 -41.82 25.07
C LYS A 9 -17.18 -41.57 23.64
N TYR A 10 -17.50 -42.42 22.69
CA TYR A 10 -17.13 -42.26 21.28
C TYR A 10 -17.84 -41.06 20.64
N PHE A 11 -19.09 -40.82 20.99
CA PHE A 11 -19.85 -39.68 20.49
C PHE A 11 -19.19 -38.35 20.91
N VAL A 12 -18.78 -38.20 22.15
CA VAL A 12 -18.09 -37.00 22.66
C VAL A 12 -16.76 -36.80 21.98
N VAL A 13 -15.97 -37.86 21.77
CA VAL A 13 -14.68 -37.76 21.05
C VAL A 13 -14.87 -37.36 19.59
N ILE A 14 -15.83 -37.95 18.89
CA ILE A 14 -16.12 -37.61 17.50
C ILE A 14 -16.60 -36.16 17.38
N ALA A 15 -17.49 -35.71 18.27
CA ALA A 15 -17.96 -34.31 18.29
C ALA A 15 -16.80 -33.31 18.54
N GLY A 16 -15.89 -33.67 19.44
CA GLY A 16 -14.69 -32.85 19.70
C GLY A 16 -13.75 -32.76 18.50
N VAL A 17 -13.50 -33.88 17.83
CA VAL A 17 -12.65 -33.89 16.62
C VAL A 17 -13.28 -33.10 15.47
N MET A 18 -14.60 -33.26 15.27
CA MET A 18 -15.32 -32.48 14.24
C MET A 18 -15.32 -31.00 14.53
N SER A 19 -15.49 -30.59 15.79
CA SER A 19 -15.40 -29.16 16.17
C SER A 19 -14.01 -28.59 15.94
N PHE A 20 -12.96 -29.34 16.25
CA PHE A 20 -11.59 -28.92 16.02
C PHE A 20 -11.27 -28.78 14.52
N MET A 21 -11.73 -29.72 13.68
CA MET A 21 -11.56 -29.67 12.23
C MET A 21 -12.25 -28.44 11.61
N VAL A 22 -13.48 -28.13 12.05
CA VAL A 22 -14.22 -26.96 11.58
C VAL A 22 -13.48 -25.67 11.96
N SER A 23 -12.98 -25.57 13.19
CA SER A 23 -12.21 -24.41 13.64
C SER A 23 -10.92 -24.23 12.84
N ALA A 24 -10.20 -25.32 12.53
CA ALA A 24 -8.99 -25.26 11.71
C ALA A 24 -9.29 -24.80 10.27
N MET A 25 -10.38 -25.26 9.67
CA MET A 25 -10.81 -24.83 8.35
C MET A 25 -11.14 -23.33 8.30
N LEU A 26 -11.81 -22.79 9.33
CA LEU A 26 -12.12 -21.37 9.42
C LEU A 26 -10.85 -20.51 9.50
N VAL A 27 -9.86 -20.92 10.29
CA VAL A 27 -8.59 -20.21 10.42
C VAL A 27 -7.81 -20.20 9.09
N LEU A 28 -7.83 -21.28 8.34
CA LEU A 28 -7.18 -21.35 7.03
C LEU A 28 -7.86 -20.43 6.02
N ALA A 29 -9.20 -20.43 5.96
CA ALA A 29 -9.96 -19.56 5.07
C ALA A 29 -9.68 -18.06 5.35
N GLN A 30 -9.58 -17.65 6.62
CA GLN A 30 -9.21 -16.28 6.96
C GLN A 30 -7.79 -15.88 6.48
N ARG A 31 -6.84 -16.80 6.56
CA ARG A 31 -5.48 -16.54 6.07
C ARG A 31 -5.44 -16.31 4.56
N ASP A 32 -6.23 -17.09 3.82
CA ASP A 32 -6.32 -16.95 2.38
C ASP A 32 -6.95 -15.60 1.98
N ASP A 33 -7.98 -15.14 2.68
CA ASP A 33 -8.62 -13.85 2.47
C ASP A 33 -7.65 -12.68 2.74
N ILE A 34 -6.87 -12.75 3.81
CA ILE A 34 -5.86 -11.74 4.15
C ILE A 34 -4.77 -11.68 3.06
N ALA A 35 -4.27 -12.83 2.64
CA ALA A 35 -3.23 -12.89 1.59
C ALA A 35 -3.76 -12.36 0.25
N ALA A 36 -4.98 -12.74 -0.14
CA ALA A 36 -5.63 -12.26 -1.35
C ALA A 36 -5.89 -10.75 -1.29
N GLY A 37 -6.35 -10.24 -0.14
CA GLY A 37 -6.57 -8.81 0.08
C GLY A 37 -5.28 -8.00 -0.08
N ARG A 38 -4.18 -8.45 0.51
CA ARG A 38 -2.87 -7.78 0.38
C ARG A 38 -2.39 -7.72 -1.07
N MET A 39 -2.39 -8.84 -1.77
CA MET A 39 -1.95 -8.90 -3.16
C MET A 39 -2.79 -8.00 -4.07
N ALA A 40 -4.11 -8.03 -3.91
CA ALA A 40 -5.01 -7.19 -4.68
C ALA A 40 -4.80 -5.70 -4.37
N GLY A 41 -4.62 -5.32 -3.09
CA GLY A 41 -4.34 -3.95 -2.67
C GLY A 41 -3.04 -3.41 -3.27
N GLU A 42 -1.97 -4.19 -3.25
CA GLU A 42 -0.69 -3.81 -3.86
C GLU A 42 -0.80 -3.64 -5.38
N GLN A 43 -1.47 -4.57 -6.08
CA GLN A 43 -1.67 -4.49 -7.51
C GLN A 43 -2.48 -3.25 -7.91
N ASP A 44 -3.60 -3.02 -7.23
CA ASP A 44 -4.46 -1.88 -7.51
C ASP A 44 -3.75 -0.55 -7.19
N ALA A 45 -2.94 -0.48 -6.14
CA ALA A 45 -2.14 0.70 -5.84
C ALA A 45 -1.13 1.00 -6.96
N ARG A 46 -0.43 -0.01 -7.47
CA ARG A 46 0.52 0.14 -8.58
C ARG A 46 -0.16 0.57 -9.89
N ALA A 47 -1.40 0.10 -10.12
CA ALA A 47 -2.16 0.45 -11.31
C ALA A 47 -2.79 1.86 -11.24
N ASN A 48 -3.26 2.27 -10.07
CA ASN A 48 -4.06 3.49 -9.90
C ASN A 48 -3.23 4.71 -9.50
N VAL A 49 -2.09 4.52 -8.81
CA VAL A 49 -1.27 5.65 -8.38
C VAL A 49 -0.46 6.21 -9.55
N LYS A 50 -0.79 7.42 -9.93
CA LYS A 50 -0.11 8.14 -11.01
C LYS A 50 1.22 8.72 -10.52
N GLY A 51 2.24 7.89 -10.46
CA GLY A 51 3.59 8.28 -10.00
C GLY A 51 4.19 9.46 -10.77
N ARG A 52 3.78 9.68 -12.03
CA ARG A 52 4.24 10.80 -12.87
C ARG A 52 3.80 12.17 -12.30
N GLU A 53 2.61 12.25 -11.73
CA GLU A 53 2.10 13.48 -11.09
C GLU A 53 2.95 13.84 -9.86
N TRP A 54 3.32 12.86 -9.06
CA TRP A 54 4.18 13.05 -7.90
C TRP A 54 5.62 13.40 -8.28
N LEU A 55 6.12 12.85 -9.38
CA LEU A 55 7.42 13.24 -9.92
C LEU A 55 7.40 14.70 -10.37
N ALA A 56 6.37 15.12 -11.09
CA ALA A 56 6.20 16.51 -11.50
C ALA A 56 6.04 17.44 -10.29
N ALA A 57 5.27 17.06 -9.28
CA ALA A 57 5.11 17.82 -8.05
C ALA A 57 6.46 18.02 -7.32
N GLY A 58 7.26 16.97 -7.20
CA GLY A 58 8.61 17.06 -6.63
C GLY A 58 9.55 17.95 -7.45
N CYS A 59 9.48 17.85 -8.79
CA CYS A 59 10.33 18.65 -9.68
C CYS A 59 9.99 20.15 -9.66
N LEU A 60 8.70 20.49 -9.65
CA LEU A 60 8.23 21.88 -9.70
C LEU A 60 8.26 22.56 -8.33
N PHE A 61 7.84 21.86 -7.30
CA PHE A 61 7.71 22.40 -5.94
C PHE A 61 8.83 21.98 -5.00
N GLY A 62 9.77 21.13 -5.45
CA GLY A 62 10.90 20.70 -4.67
C GLY A 62 10.53 20.12 -3.31
N PRO A 63 11.09 20.65 -2.19
CA PRO A 63 10.79 20.14 -0.85
C PRO A 63 9.32 20.22 -0.45
N LEU A 64 8.57 21.21 -0.95
CA LEU A 64 7.12 21.34 -0.68
C LEU A 64 6.33 20.22 -1.36
N GLY A 65 6.66 19.87 -2.59
CA GLY A 65 6.07 18.73 -3.30
C GLY A 65 6.37 17.40 -2.61
N LEU A 66 7.57 17.26 -2.06
CA LEU A 66 7.95 16.10 -1.25
C LEU A 66 7.14 16.07 0.06
N ALA A 67 7.00 17.17 0.78
CA ALA A 67 6.21 17.26 2.01
C ALA A 67 4.75 16.87 1.74
N ALA A 68 4.15 17.34 0.65
CA ALA A 68 2.80 16.97 0.25
C ALA A 68 2.66 15.46 0.04
N ALA A 69 3.65 14.79 -0.55
CA ALA A 69 3.65 13.34 -0.75
C ALA A 69 3.70 12.53 0.57
N TYR A 70 4.22 13.13 1.65
CA TYR A 70 4.24 12.51 2.99
C TYR A 70 2.93 12.68 3.74
N VAL A 71 2.23 13.80 3.54
CA VAL A 71 0.98 14.13 4.24
C VAL A 71 -0.24 13.55 3.54
N TYR A 72 -0.20 13.43 2.21
CA TYR A 72 -1.33 12.93 1.45
C TYR A 72 -1.52 11.42 1.65
N GLU A 73 -2.68 11.06 2.20
CA GLU A 73 -3.08 9.67 2.39
C GLU A 73 -3.99 9.20 1.25
N PRO A 74 -3.54 8.25 0.41
CA PRO A 74 -4.35 7.75 -0.70
C PRO A 74 -5.47 6.86 -0.19
N SER A 75 -6.68 7.06 -0.71
CA SER A 75 -7.86 6.27 -0.37
C SER A 75 -8.01 5.09 -1.33
N PRO A 76 -8.26 3.88 -0.84
CA PRO A 76 -8.56 2.73 -1.68
C PRO A 76 -9.90 2.87 -2.39
N PRO A 77 -10.08 2.32 -3.60
CA PRO A 77 -11.34 2.39 -4.33
C PRO A 77 -12.42 1.54 -3.64
N SER A 78 -13.50 2.18 -3.20
CA SER A 78 -14.60 1.53 -2.46
C SER A 78 -15.29 0.41 -3.24
N THR A 79 -15.31 0.49 -4.57
CA THR A 79 -15.92 -0.53 -5.45
C THR A 79 -15.27 -1.90 -5.34
N ARG A 80 -13.99 -1.97 -4.95
CA ARG A 80 -13.25 -3.23 -4.76
C ARG A 80 -13.53 -3.90 -3.41
N LEU A 81 -14.14 -3.17 -2.48
CA LEU A 81 -14.37 -3.62 -1.11
C LEU A 81 -15.79 -4.17 -0.91
N LEU A 82 -16.71 -3.91 -1.83
CA LEU A 82 -18.11 -4.33 -1.73
C LEU A 82 -18.23 -5.86 -1.74
N GLY A 83 -18.92 -6.40 -0.73
CA GLY A 83 -19.21 -7.84 -0.63
C GLY A 83 -18.01 -8.71 -0.22
N LYS A 84 -16.94 -8.11 0.27
CA LYS A 84 -15.75 -8.81 0.77
C LYS A 84 -15.81 -8.98 2.29
N SER A 85 -15.06 -9.97 2.83
CA SER A 85 -14.91 -10.16 4.27
C SER A 85 -14.19 -8.97 4.92
N GLU A 86 -14.40 -8.74 6.20
CA GLU A 86 -13.77 -7.66 6.96
C GLU A 86 -12.24 -7.80 6.96
N GLU A 87 -11.75 -9.03 7.08
CA GLU A 87 -10.32 -9.34 7.04
C GLU A 87 -9.71 -9.01 5.68
N TYR A 88 -10.40 -9.33 4.59
CA TYR A 88 -9.97 -8.94 3.24
C TYR A 88 -9.93 -7.42 3.09
N VAL A 89 -10.98 -6.71 3.51
CA VAL A 89 -11.10 -5.25 3.40
C VAL A 89 -9.97 -4.55 4.15
N THR A 90 -9.67 -5.00 5.36
CA THR A 90 -8.60 -4.44 6.19
C THR A 90 -7.24 -4.68 5.53
N ALA A 91 -6.94 -5.93 5.16
CA ALA A 91 -5.68 -6.30 4.53
C ALA A 91 -5.46 -5.59 3.18
N TYR A 92 -6.50 -5.46 2.36
CA TYR A 92 -6.49 -4.72 1.11
C TYR A 92 -6.19 -3.23 1.34
N SER A 93 -6.91 -2.60 2.27
CA SER A 93 -6.78 -1.17 2.53
C SER A 93 -5.41 -0.79 3.05
N GLU A 94 -4.86 -1.58 3.97
CA GLU A 94 -3.50 -1.40 4.49
C GLU A 94 -2.44 -1.56 3.39
N ALA A 95 -2.52 -2.63 2.60
CA ALA A 95 -1.57 -2.89 1.52
C ALA A 95 -1.65 -1.82 0.42
N TYR A 96 -2.87 -1.40 0.05
CA TYR A 96 -3.09 -0.31 -0.90
C TYR A 96 -2.44 1.00 -0.43
N LYS A 97 -2.74 1.44 0.81
CA LYS A 97 -2.19 2.67 1.39
C LYS A 97 -0.67 2.63 1.47
N ALA A 98 -0.10 1.55 2.00
CA ALA A 98 1.34 1.39 2.14
C ALA A 98 2.05 1.46 0.79
N THR A 99 1.55 0.73 -0.22
CA THR A 99 2.14 0.70 -1.56
C THR A 99 1.97 2.04 -2.27
N ALA A 100 0.80 2.65 -2.21
CA ALA A 100 0.52 3.94 -2.80
C ALA A 100 1.41 5.05 -2.22
N GLN A 101 1.55 5.12 -0.90
CA GLN A 101 2.45 6.06 -0.24
C GLN A 101 3.92 5.82 -0.63
N SER A 102 4.35 4.58 -0.72
CA SER A 102 5.72 4.24 -1.15
C SER A 102 6.00 4.79 -2.55
N ILE A 103 5.07 4.60 -3.50
CA ILE A 103 5.19 5.12 -4.86
C ILE A 103 5.24 6.66 -4.86
N GLN A 104 4.33 7.32 -4.12
CA GLN A 104 4.26 8.78 -4.02
C GLN A 104 5.58 9.37 -3.50
N LYS A 105 6.04 8.87 -2.35
CA LYS A 105 7.28 9.33 -1.69
C LYS A 105 8.50 9.12 -2.58
N SER A 106 8.64 7.94 -3.18
CA SER A 106 9.75 7.63 -4.08
C SER A 106 9.76 8.52 -5.32
N LYS A 107 8.61 8.72 -5.96
CA LYS A 107 8.50 9.56 -7.16
C LYS A 107 8.67 11.05 -6.85
N ALA A 108 8.11 11.56 -5.75
CA ALA A 108 8.29 12.93 -5.32
C ALA A 108 9.76 13.22 -4.96
N LEU A 109 10.45 12.29 -4.28
CA LEU A 109 11.87 12.41 -3.97
C LEU A 109 12.72 12.45 -5.25
N THR A 110 12.47 11.54 -6.19
CA THR A 110 13.14 11.53 -7.48
C THR A 110 12.92 12.86 -8.22
N GLY A 111 11.69 13.36 -8.24
CA GLY A 111 11.36 14.65 -8.84
C GLY A 111 12.09 15.83 -8.17
N CYS A 112 12.12 15.84 -6.84
CA CYS A 112 12.81 16.89 -6.07
C CYS A 112 14.31 16.92 -6.41
N ILE A 113 14.99 15.78 -6.42
CA ILE A 113 16.43 15.68 -6.77
C ILE A 113 16.64 16.13 -8.21
N THR A 114 15.86 15.64 -9.16
CA THR A 114 15.97 15.99 -10.58
C THR A 114 15.72 17.48 -10.78
N GLY A 115 14.71 18.05 -10.16
CA GLY A 115 14.41 19.49 -10.24
C GLY A 115 15.53 20.36 -9.66
N CYS A 116 16.12 19.98 -8.52
CA CYS A 116 17.24 20.68 -7.93
C CYS A 116 18.47 20.69 -8.86
N VAL A 117 18.83 19.52 -9.40
CA VAL A 117 19.98 19.39 -10.32
C VAL A 117 19.76 20.24 -11.57
N THR A 118 18.57 20.17 -12.17
CA THR A 118 18.23 20.95 -13.36
C THR A 118 18.33 22.46 -13.10
N ASN A 119 17.82 22.94 -11.97
CA ASN A 119 17.90 24.36 -11.60
C ASN A 119 19.33 24.83 -11.37
N ILE A 120 20.18 24.01 -10.74
CA ILE A 120 21.60 24.34 -10.53
C ILE A 120 22.34 24.47 -11.89
N VAL A 121 22.10 23.51 -12.79
CA VAL A 121 22.75 23.51 -14.11
C VAL A 121 22.30 24.73 -14.95
N LEU A 122 20.98 24.94 -15.05
CA LEU A 122 20.45 26.07 -15.83
C LEU A 122 20.80 27.41 -15.20
N GLY A 123 20.75 27.55 -13.87
CA GLY A 123 21.17 28.76 -13.17
C GLY A 123 22.67 29.05 -13.33
N GLY A 124 23.49 28.01 -13.27
CA GLY A 124 24.95 28.13 -13.51
C GLY A 124 25.26 28.59 -14.92
N ILE A 125 24.60 28.02 -15.94
CA ILE A 125 24.76 28.47 -17.32
C ILE A 125 24.30 29.92 -17.48
N GLY A 126 23.15 30.28 -16.90
CA GLY A 126 22.64 31.66 -16.94
C GLY A 126 23.61 32.71 -16.35
N LEU A 127 24.22 32.35 -15.21
CA LEU A 127 25.25 33.17 -14.58
C LEU A 127 26.49 33.37 -15.50
N ILE A 128 26.99 32.31 -16.11
CA ILE A 128 28.15 32.38 -17.03
C ILE A 128 27.82 33.27 -18.23
N VAL A 129 26.65 33.13 -18.82
CA VAL A 129 26.20 33.94 -19.95
C VAL A 129 26.07 35.42 -19.53
N ALA A 130 25.47 35.69 -18.37
CA ALA A 130 25.34 37.06 -17.84
C ALA A 130 26.71 37.71 -17.61
N PHE A 131 27.66 37.00 -17.00
CA PHE A 131 29.02 37.48 -16.83
C PHE A 131 29.70 37.77 -18.18
N ALA A 132 29.59 36.87 -19.14
CA ALA A 132 30.19 37.04 -20.46
C ALA A 132 29.63 38.24 -21.24
N THR A 133 28.37 38.62 -21.01
CA THR A 133 27.74 39.77 -21.66
C THR A 133 28.08 41.10 -21.00
N VAL A 134 28.34 41.13 -19.69
CA VAL A 134 28.69 42.34 -18.94
C VAL A 134 30.15 42.77 -19.19
N TRP A 135 31.05 41.81 -19.48
CA TRP A 135 32.48 42.09 -19.71
C TRP A 135 32.84 42.29 -21.18
N LYS A 136 31.88 42.47 -22.07
CA LYS A 136 32.06 42.77 -23.49
C LYS A 136 31.78 44.22 -23.79
#